data_e3c9942c75c3731adda43a3c4b38f059
#
_entry.id   e3c9942c75c3731adda43a3c4b38f059
#
_cell.length_a   1.000
_cell.length_b   1.000
_cell.length_c   1.000
_cell.angle_alpha   90.00
_cell.angle_beta   90.00
_cell.angle_gamma   90.00
#
_symmetry.space_group_name_H-M   'P 1'
#
loop_
_entity.id
_entity.type
_entity.pdbx_description
1 polymer ?
#
loop_
_entity_poly.entity_id
_entity_poly.type
_entity_poly.pdbx_seq_one_letter_code
_entity_poly.pdbx_strand_id
1 'polypeptide(L)'
;MKILFLNGPNLNLLGQREPEVYGRETLADIEAAVRERAKQLKSRIDFRQSNVEGELVDWIQQAKGKFDVIVINAAAYTHTSIALRDAIAAVGVPTIEIHLSNVHAREKFRHKSLIAPVCCGQIIGFGQKSYILAVEASVHVNEINKSKQNAI
;
A
#
# COMPACT_ATOMS: atom_id res chain seq x y z
N MET A 1 8.87 -14.31 -1.42
CA MET A 1 8.67 -13.06 -2.18
C MET A 1 9.08 -11.84 -1.36
N LYS A 2 9.23 -10.68 -2.00
CA LYS A 2 9.53 -9.40 -1.33
C LYS A 2 8.42 -8.41 -1.61
N ILE A 3 7.84 -7.82 -0.56
CA ILE A 3 6.76 -6.84 -0.65
C ILE A 3 7.27 -5.50 -0.11
N LEU A 4 7.06 -4.43 -0.87
CA LEU A 4 7.34 -3.07 -0.46
C LEU A 4 6.06 -2.40 0.03
N PHE A 5 5.99 -2.06 1.32
CA PHE A 5 4.91 -1.25 1.89
C PHE A 5 5.34 0.21 1.89
N LEU A 6 4.54 1.06 1.25
CA LEU A 6 4.73 2.50 1.20
C LEU A 6 3.58 3.22 1.91
N ASN A 7 3.95 4.10 2.81
CA ASN A 7 3.02 4.86 3.64
C ASN A 7 3.25 6.36 3.42
N GLY A 8 2.19 7.05 3.07
CA GLY A 8 2.18 8.46 2.73
C GLY A 8 2.10 9.40 3.94
N PRO A 9 1.77 10.69 3.67
CA PRO A 9 1.85 11.75 4.65
C PRO A 9 0.92 11.52 5.84
N ASN A 10 1.40 11.96 7.00
CA ASN A 10 0.69 11.92 8.29
C ASN A 10 0.45 10.52 8.88
N LEU A 11 0.80 9.43 8.20
CA LEU A 11 0.67 8.08 8.75
C LEU A 11 1.64 7.83 9.91
N ASN A 12 2.73 8.57 10.00
CA ASN A 12 3.61 8.60 11.16
C ASN A 12 2.93 9.11 12.45
N LEU A 13 1.77 9.79 12.33
CA LEU A 13 0.98 10.31 13.44
C LEU A 13 -0.17 9.38 13.87
N LEU A 14 -0.26 8.18 13.32
CA LEU A 14 -1.26 7.19 13.74
C LEU A 14 -1.16 6.89 15.24
N GLY A 15 -2.32 6.70 15.87
CA GLY A 15 -2.44 6.53 17.32
C GLY A 15 -2.54 7.85 18.08
N GLN A 16 -2.12 8.97 17.48
CA GLN A 16 -2.19 10.31 18.06
C GLN A 16 -3.26 11.19 17.42
N ARG A 17 -3.75 10.81 16.22
CA ARG A 17 -4.64 11.59 15.38
C ARG A 17 -5.93 10.84 15.13
N GLU A 18 -7.08 11.51 15.36
CA GLU A 18 -8.43 11.03 15.02
C GLU A 18 -8.63 9.52 15.29
N PRO A 19 -8.49 9.05 16.57
CA PRO A 19 -8.57 7.62 16.88
C PRO A 19 -9.90 6.97 16.47
N GLU A 20 -10.97 7.73 16.43
CA GLU A 20 -12.31 7.31 15.99
C GLU A 20 -12.37 6.97 14.49
N VAL A 21 -11.45 7.52 13.68
CA VAL A 21 -11.37 7.28 12.23
C VAL A 21 -10.32 6.22 11.89
N TYR A 22 -9.12 6.33 12.49
CA TYR A 22 -7.95 5.52 12.13
C TYR A 22 -7.63 4.41 13.13
N GLY A 23 -8.29 4.38 14.31
CA GLY A 23 -7.96 3.50 15.41
C GLY A 23 -6.83 4.04 16.30
N ARG A 24 -6.46 3.28 17.33
CA ARG A 24 -5.42 3.65 18.32
C ARG A 24 -4.06 3.05 18.01
N GLU A 25 -3.97 2.12 17.09
CA GLU A 25 -2.72 1.50 16.70
C GLU A 25 -1.80 2.53 16.04
N THR A 26 -0.53 2.46 16.41
CA THR A 26 0.53 3.24 15.77
C THR A 26 0.95 2.59 14.45
N LEU A 27 1.68 3.34 13.61
CA LEU A 27 2.26 2.77 12.40
C LEU A 27 3.26 1.64 12.72
N ALA A 28 3.96 1.72 13.85
CA ALA A 28 4.87 0.66 14.31
C ALA A 28 4.11 -0.62 14.71
N ASP A 29 2.93 -0.49 15.32
CA ASP A 29 2.08 -1.64 15.65
C ASP A 29 1.59 -2.34 14.37
N ILE A 30 1.19 -1.55 13.37
CA ILE A 30 0.79 -2.05 12.05
C ILE A 30 1.96 -2.77 11.37
N GLU A 31 3.14 -2.17 11.36
CA GLU A 31 4.35 -2.79 10.79
C GLU A 31 4.64 -4.14 11.45
N ALA A 32 4.59 -4.22 12.77
CA ALA A 32 4.81 -5.47 13.51
C ALA A 32 3.82 -6.57 13.10
N ALA A 33 2.53 -6.24 13.01
CA ALA A 33 1.50 -7.17 12.58
C ALA A 33 1.68 -7.64 11.13
N VAL A 34 2.06 -6.72 10.22
CA VAL A 34 2.37 -7.03 8.82
C VAL A 34 3.56 -7.97 8.71
N ARG A 35 4.64 -7.71 9.47
CA ARG A 35 5.84 -8.57 9.48
C ARG A 35 5.55 -9.97 9.99
N GLU A 36 4.75 -10.08 11.06
CA GLU A 36 4.35 -11.38 11.59
C GLU A 36 3.52 -12.18 10.56
N ARG A 37 2.55 -11.53 9.89
CA ARG A 37 1.77 -12.20 8.85
C ARG A 37 2.62 -12.59 7.64
N ALA A 38 3.53 -11.73 7.22
CA ALA A 38 4.43 -12.02 6.12
C ALA A 38 5.35 -13.22 6.42
N LYS A 39 5.85 -13.32 7.65
CA LYS A 39 6.66 -14.46 8.11
C LYS A 39 5.88 -15.77 7.97
N GLN A 40 4.62 -15.81 8.39
CA GLN A 40 3.74 -16.98 8.25
C GLN A 40 3.58 -17.37 6.77
N LEU A 41 3.55 -16.41 5.87
CA LEU A 41 3.42 -16.60 4.43
C LEU A 41 4.79 -16.65 3.69
N LYS A 42 5.89 -16.85 4.41
CA LYS A 42 7.25 -16.95 3.86
C LYS A 42 7.65 -15.78 2.95
N SER A 43 7.20 -14.58 3.29
CA SER A 43 7.45 -13.34 2.57
C SER A 43 8.33 -12.38 3.39
N ARG A 44 9.06 -11.51 2.71
CA ARG A 44 9.88 -10.44 3.32
C ARG A 44 9.22 -9.10 3.07
N ILE A 45 9.27 -8.22 4.08
CA ILE A 45 8.67 -6.90 4.05
C ILE A 45 9.77 -5.83 4.15
N ASP A 46 9.70 -4.85 3.26
CA ASP A 46 10.31 -3.53 3.43
C ASP A 46 9.16 -2.55 3.69
N PHE A 47 9.22 -1.82 4.79
CA PHE A 47 8.13 -0.96 5.25
C PHE A 47 8.66 0.46 5.42
N ARG A 48 8.14 1.40 4.63
CA ARG A 48 8.62 2.79 4.56
C ARG A 48 7.47 3.76 4.75
N GLN A 49 7.79 4.94 5.28
CA GLN A 49 6.86 6.06 5.40
C GLN A 49 7.58 7.36 5.04
N SER A 50 6.91 8.22 4.30
CA SER A 50 7.37 9.59 4.07
C SER A 50 6.19 10.55 3.91
N ASN A 51 6.40 11.78 4.36
CA ASN A 51 5.52 12.91 4.06
C ASN A 51 5.86 13.56 2.71
N VAL A 52 6.98 13.20 2.11
CA VAL A 52 7.51 13.81 0.88
C VAL A 52 7.05 13.00 -0.32
N GLU A 53 6.24 13.61 -1.19
CA GLU A 53 5.71 12.95 -2.39
C GLU A 53 6.81 12.41 -3.30
N GLY A 54 7.88 13.19 -3.50
CA GLY A 54 9.01 12.79 -4.33
C GLY A 54 9.74 11.54 -3.83
N GLU A 55 9.88 11.37 -2.50
CA GLU A 55 10.45 10.15 -1.94
C GLU A 55 9.59 8.92 -2.25
N LEU A 56 8.28 9.04 -2.18
CA LEU A 56 7.37 7.95 -2.55
C LEU A 56 7.51 7.60 -4.03
N VAL A 57 7.63 8.60 -4.91
CA VAL A 57 7.89 8.41 -6.34
C VAL A 57 9.20 7.66 -6.55
N ASP A 58 10.28 8.10 -5.91
CA ASP A 58 11.60 7.47 -6.02
C ASP A 58 11.59 6.01 -5.56
N TRP A 59 10.92 5.73 -4.45
CA TRP A 59 10.80 4.35 -3.94
C TRP A 59 9.99 3.45 -4.87
N ILE A 60 8.93 3.96 -5.50
CA ILE A 60 8.18 3.22 -6.52
C ILE A 60 9.08 2.90 -7.70
N GLN A 61 9.81 3.89 -8.23
CA GLN A 61 10.71 3.68 -9.36
C GLN A 61 11.82 2.67 -9.05
N GLN A 62 12.36 2.71 -7.84
CA GLN A 62 13.41 1.79 -7.38
C GLN A 62 12.90 0.36 -7.10
N ALA A 63 11.59 0.13 -7.11
CA ALA A 63 11.03 -1.18 -6.81
C ALA A 63 11.25 -2.21 -7.91
N LYS A 64 11.42 -1.77 -9.16
CA LYS A 64 11.60 -2.66 -10.32
C LYS A 64 12.83 -3.58 -10.14
N GLY A 65 12.60 -4.87 -10.25
CA GLY A 65 13.65 -5.90 -10.08
C GLY A 65 14.09 -6.15 -8.63
N LYS A 66 13.55 -5.41 -7.65
CA LYS A 66 13.88 -5.58 -6.22
C LYS A 66 12.71 -6.12 -5.40
N PHE A 67 11.48 -5.81 -5.80
CA PHE A 67 10.25 -6.21 -5.13
C PHE A 67 9.29 -6.89 -6.11
N ASP A 68 8.54 -7.85 -5.60
CA ASP A 68 7.55 -8.59 -6.37
C ASP A 68 6.20 -7.87 -6.41
N VAL A 69 5.87 -7.14 -5.34
CA VAL A 69 4.60 -6.38 -5.19
C VAL A 69 4.86 -5.11 -4.39
N ILE A 70 4.17 -4.03 -4.73
CA ILE A 70 4.06 -2.81 -3.92
C ILE A 70 2.68 -2.80 -3.27
N VAL A 71 2.62 -2.49 -1.98
CA VAL A 71 1.41 -2.14 -1.24
C VAL A 71 1.52 -0.68 -0.84
N ILE A 72 0.57 0.15 -1.25
CA ILE A 72 0.63 1.59 -1.01
C ILE A 72 -0.60 2.12 -0.29
N ASN A 73 -0.37 2.76 0.86
CA ASN A 73 -1.29 3.70 1.48
C ASN A 73 -0.76 5.11 1.23
N ALA A 74 -1.16 5.72 0.11
CA ALA A 74 -0.68 7.05 -0.26
C ALA A 74 -1.30 8.17 0.58
N ALA A 75 -2.20 7.86 1.51
CA ALA A 75 -2.92 8.81 2.35
C ALA A 75 -3.58 9.93 1.51
N ALA A 76 -3.38 11.19 1.84
CA ALA A 76 -3.97 12.30 1.09
C ALA A 76 -3.51 12.36 -0.37
N TYR A 77 -2.30 11.91 -0.68
CA TYR A 77 -1.79 11.89 -2.06
C TYR A 77 -2.56 10.95 -3.00
N THR A 78 -3.31 10.00 -2.46
CA THR A 78 -4.27 9.18 -3.22
C THR A 78 -5.21 10.03 -4.07
N HIS A 79 -5.63 11.19 -3.55
CA HIS A 79 -6.64 12.05 -4.14
C HIS A 79 -6.06 13.17 -5.03
N THR A 80 -4.75 13.40 -4.99
CA THR A 80 -4.10 14.58 -5.58
C THR A 80 -2.93 14.26 -6.49
N SER A 81 -2.24 13.11 -6.29
CA SER A 81 -0.96 12.86 -6.94
C SER A 81 -1.09 12.13 -8.27
N ILE A 82 -0.99 12.89 -9.35
CA ILE A 82 -0.76 12.34 -10.69
C ILE A 82 0.66 11.76 -10.78
N ALA A 83 1.63 12.34 -10.07
CA ALA A 83 3.01 11.84 -10.06
C ALA A 83 3.11 10.40 -9.52
N LEU A 84 2.43 10.08 -8.42
CA LEU A 84 2.37 8.70 -7.91
C LEU A 84 1.67 7.76 -8.89
N ARG A 85 0.55 8.20 -9.48
CA ARG A 85 -0.15 7.42 -10.51
C ARG A 85 0.78 7.05 -11.67
N ASP A 86 1.50 8.04 -12.19
CA ASP A 86 2.39 7.85 -13.34
C ASP A 86 3.58 6.96 -12.97
N ALA A 87 4.15 7.10 -11.78
CA ALA A 87 5.22 6.25 -11.29
C ALA A 87 4.79 4.78 -11.18
N ILE A 88 3.60 4.52 -10.62
CA ILE A 88 3.03 3.17 -10.51
C ILE A 88 2.84 2.56 -11.90
N ALA A 89 2.25 3.32 -12.84
CA ALA A 89 2.04 2.85 -14.20
C ALA A 89 3.36 2.55 -14.93
N ALA A 90 4.38 3.38 -14.73
CA ALA A 90 5.67 3.27 -15.42
C ALA A 90 6.53 2.12 -14.90
N VAL A 91 6.49 1.84 -13.59
CA VAL A 91 7.38 0.83 -12.98
C VAL A 91 7.02 -0.60 -13.36
N GLY A 92 5.73 -0.87 -13.61
CA GLY A 92 5.23 -2.19 -13.98
C GLY A 92 5.30 -3.25 -12.88
N VAL A 93 5.57 -2.85 -11.63
CA VAL A 93 5.48 -3.74 -10.46
C VAL A 93 4.02 -3.77 -9.99
N PRO A 94 3.41 -4.94 -9.83
CA PRO A 94 2.03 -5.03 -9.35
C PRO A 94 1.86 -4.25 -8.06
N THR A 95 0.87 -3.36 -8.02
CA THR A 95 0.63 -2.46 -6.89
C THR A 95 -0.78 -2.65 -6.36
N ILE A 96 -0.91 -2.74 -5.03
CA ILE A 96 -2.19 -2.82 -4.30
C ILE A 96 -2.35 -1.54 -3.51
N GLU A 97 -3.47 -0.84 -3.70
CA GLU A 97 -3.82 0.33 -2.91
C GLU A 97 -4.55 -0.09 -1.64
N ILE A 98 -4.17 0.49 -0.49
CA ILE A 98 -4.84 0.22 0.78
C ILE A 98 -5.16 1.51 1.55
N HIS A 99 -6.22 1.46 2.33
CA HIS A 99 -6.60 2.51 3.29
C HIS A 99 -7.15 1.88 4.57
N LEU A 100 -6.86 2.52 5.71
CA LEU A 100 -7.39 2.13 7.02
C LEU A 100 -8.90 2.39 7.09
N SER A 101 -9.33 3.59 6.66
CA SER A 101 -10.72 4.01 6.68
C SER A 101 -11.49 3.57 5.44
N ASN A 102 -12.83 3.50 5.56
CA ASN A 102 -13.69 3.48 4.39
C ASN A 102 -13.77 4.89 3.80
N VAL A 103 -12.99 5.14 2.76
CA VAL A 103 -12.88 6.46 2.11
C VAL A 103 -14.22 6.96 1.55
N HIS A 104 -15.12 6.06 1.19
CA HIS A 104 -16.45 6.40 0.66
C HIS A 104 -17.45 6.86 1.74
N ALA A 105 -17.15 6.59 3.02
CA ALA A 105 -17.93 7.08 4.17
C ALA A 105 -17.40 8.42 4.72
N ARG A 106 -16.43 9.02 4.06
CA ARG A 106 -15.77 10.27 4.46
C ARG A 106 -16.16 11.42 3.54
N GLU A 107 -15.42 12.53 3.63
CA GLU A 107 -15.64 13.73 2.83
C GLU A 107 -15.56 13.42 1.32
N LYS A 108 -16.42 14.07 0.54
CA LYS A 108 -16.56 13.81 -0.90
C LYS A 108 -15.24 13.85 -1.67
N PHE A 109 -14.28 14.71 -1.28
CA PHE A 109 -12.98 14.79 -1.94
C PHE A 109 -12.11 13.55 -1.74
N ARG A 110 -12.45 12.65 -0.78
CA ARG A 110 -11.77 11.37 -0.55
C ARG A 110 -12.36 10.21 -1.35
N HIS A 111 -13.49 10.41 -2.01
CA HIS A 111 -14.16 9.32 -2.74
C HIS A 111 -13.43 8.93 -4.02
N LYS A 112 -12.60 9.82 -4.58
CA LYS A 112 -11.87 9.55 -5.82
C LYS A 112 -10.41 9.22 -5.53
N SER A 113 -9.96 8.05 -5.98
CA SER A 113 -8.54 7.71 -6.04
C SER A 113 -7.99 7.95 -7.44
N LEU A 114 -6.87 8.66 -7.53
CA LEU A 114 -6.14 8.84 -8.78
C LEU A 114 -5.24 7.63 -9.08
N ILE A 115 -4.84 6.88 -8.06
CA ILE A 115 -3.92 5.74 -8.22
C ILE A 115 -4.65 4.41 -8.42
N ALA A 116 -5.88 4.26 -7.95
CA ALA A 116 -6.66 3.02 -8.09
C ALA A 116 -6.69 2.45 -9.52
N PRO A 117 -6.89 3.26 -10.57
CA PRO A 117 -6.94 2.74 -11.94
C PRO A 117 -5.65 2.10 -12.45
N VAL A 118 -4.53 2.34 -11.79
CA VAL A 118 -3.21 1.77 -12.15
C VAL A 118 -2.73 0.72 -11.14
N CYS A 119 -3.53 0.43 -10.11
CA CYS A 119 -3.31 -0.64 -9.15
C CYS A 119 -4.03 -1.92 -9.56
N CYS A 120 -3.56 -3.07 -9.06
CA CYS A 120 -4.22 -4.38 -9.27
C CYS A 120 -5.56 -4.48 -8.55
N GLY A 121 -5.72 -3.75 -7.44
CA GLY A 121 -6.91 -3.75 -6.60
C GLY A 121 -6.77 -2.81 -5.41
N GLN A 122 -7.85 -2.71 -4.62
CA GLN A 122 -7.94 -1.88 -3.43
C GLN A 122 -8.44 -2.69 -2.24
N ILE A 123 -7.91 -2.40 -1.04
CA ILE A 123 -8.42 -2.90 0.24
C ILE A 123 -8.63 -1.69 1.14
N ILE A 124 -9.86 -1.38 1.49
CA ILE A 124 -10.22 -0.18 2.23
C ILE A 124 -11.21 -0.48 3.36
N GLY A 125 -11.12 0.25 4.48
CA GLY A 125 -12.17 0.29 5.48
C GLY A 125 -12.07 -0.71 6.63
N PHE A 126 -11.00 -1.52 6.70
CA PHE A 126 -10.83 -2.56 7.72
C PHE A 126 -9.77 -2.23 8.78
N GLY A 127 -9.44 -0.94 8.96
CA GLY A 127 -8.41 -0.51 9.89
C GLY A 127 -7.06 -1.20 9.61
N GLN A 128 -6.35 -1.56 10.66
CA GLN A 128 -5.09 -2.32 10.57
C GLN A 128 -5.23 -3.61 9.74
N LYS A 129 -6.40 -4.23 9.74
CA LYS A 129 -6.65 -5.47 9.00
C LYS A 129 -6.47 -5.28 7.50
N SER A 130 -6.70 -4.07 6.96
CA SER A 130 -6.43 -3.77 5.54
C SER A 130 -4.98 -4.07 5.16
N TYR A 131 -4.03 -3.76 6.03
CA TYR A 131 -2.60 -4.05 5.82
C TYR A 131 -2.31 -5.54 5.85
N ILE A 132 -2.91 -6.27 6.79
CA ILE A 132 -2.73 -7.72 6.93
C ILE A 132 -3.30 -8.44 5.71
N LEU A 133 -4.50 -8.06 5.27
CA LEU A 133 -5.14 -8.59 4.07
C LEU A 133 -4.32 -8.30 2.80
N ALA A 134 -3.61 -7.16 2.76
CA ALA A 134 -2.74 -6.83 1.64
C ALA A 134 -1.52 -7.76 1.53
N VAL A 135 -1.03 -8.33 2.63
CA VAL A 135 0.01 -9.38 2.56
C VAL A 135 -0.53 -10.61 1.84
N GLU A 136 -1.75 -11.04 2.18
CA GLU A 136 -2.40 -12.18 1.53
C GLU A 136 -2.69 -11.93 0.06
N ALA A 137 -3.24 -10.74 -0.25
CA ALA A 137 -3.49 -10.33 -1.63
C ALA A 137 -2.19 -10.26 -2.45
N SER A 138 -1.08 -9.83 -1.85
CA SER A 138 0.23 -9.78 -2.50
C SER A 138 0.74 -11.17 -2.90
N VAL A 139 0.54 -12.18 -2.04
CA VAL A 139 0.90 -13.57 -2.36
C VAL A 139 0.12 -14.03 -3.57
N HIS A 140 -1.20 -13.83 -3.58
CA HIS A 140 -2.07 -14.21 -4.67
C HIS A 140 -1.69 -13.51 -6.00
N VAL A 141 -1.47 -12.20 -5.97
CA VAL A 141 -1.06 -11.41 -7.15
C VAL A 141 0.26 -11.93 -7.72
N ASN A 142 1.23 -12.23 -6.86
CA ASN A 142 2.53 -12.77 -7.30
C ASN A 142 2.40 -14.15 -7.94
N GLU A 143 1.54 -15.02 -7.44
CA GLU A 143 1.26 -16.34 -8.03
C GLU A 143 0.66 -16.22 -9.42
N ILE A 144 -0.34 -15.34 -9.61
CA ILE A 144 -0.94 -15.08 -10.92
C ILE A 144 0.10 -14.58 -11.92
N ASN A 145 0.98 -13.66 -11.50
CA ASN A 145 2.00 -13.11 -12.39
C ASN A 145 3.02 -14.15 -12.81
N LYS A 146 3.47 -15.00 -11.90
CA LYS A 146 4.36 -16.12 -12.23
C LYS A 146 3.74 -17.11 -13.20
N SER A 147 2.46 -17.42 -13.02
CA SER A 147 1.74 -18.33 -13.93
C SER A 147 1.64 -17.75 -15.34
N LYS A 148 1.44 -16.45 -15.49
CA LYS A 148 1.42 -15.77 -16.79
C LYS A 148 2.78 -15.76 -17.48
N GLN A 149 3.87 -15.58 -16.73
CA GLN A 149 5.24 -15.60 -17.26
C GLN A 149 5.67 -17.00 -17.72
N ASN A 150 5.20 -18.05 -17.05
CA ASN A 150 5.50 -19.44 -17.41
C ASN A 150 4.64 -19.98 -18.56
N ALA A 151 3.60 -19.27 -18.98
CA ALA A 151 2.69 -19.65 -20.07
C ALA A 151 3.09 -19.07 -21.45
N ILE A 152 4.21 -18.31 -21.51
CA ILE A 152 4.83 -17.76 -22.71
C ILE A 152 6.09 -18.54 -23.07
#